data_20511410498c5b69da4e67d6290dcf32
#
_entry.id   20511410498c5b69da4e67d6290dcf32
#
_cell.length_a   1.000
_cell.length_b   1.000
_cell.length_c   1.000
_cell.angle_alpha   90.00
_cell.angle_beta   90.00
_cell.angle_gamma   90.00
#
_symmetry.space_group_name_H-M   'P 1'
#
loop_
_entity.id
_entity.type
_entity.pdbx_description
1 polymer ?
#
loop_
_entity_poly.entity_id
_entity_poly.type
_entity_poly.pdbx_seq_one_letter_code
_entity_poly.pdbx_strand_id
1 'polypeptide(L)'
;MRAIGIILAGGNSGRMGDLSAKRAAAAMPIVGSYRAIDFALSNMTNSHIQKVAVYTQYNSRSLNEHLNSSKWWDFGRKQGGLYVFTPTITSTNSFWYKGTADALFQNINFLKSAHEPYVVIASGDGIYKLDYNKVLEEHIATGADITIVCKDIPAGEDDINRFGVVKLAEDNRVLDFEEKPLVAETNTASIGVYVIRRRQLIELLEACAAEGRSDFVNDILVRYKNVKKIYAYKLDSYWRNIGTIDSYFKTNMDFLNKDVRDYFFRQHPDVYSKIEDLPPAKYNGEAVVNNSLIARGCIINGTVEDSILFKKVYIGNNCVIKNSIILNDVHIGDNCYIENCIVESRDTLRANTVHTGDPNQIKVIVEKNFRYAL
;
A
#
# COMPACT_ATOMS: atom_id res chain seq x y z
N MET A 1 7.48 19.05 13.43
CA MET A 1 6.75 18.67 14.67
C MET A 1 7.10 17.24 15.07
N ARG A 2 6.85 16.84 16.36
CA ARG A 2 7.18 15.47 16.77
C ARG A 2 5.93 14.60 16.73
N ALA A 3 5.97 13.56 15.92
CA ALA A 3 4.91 12.55 15.82
C ALA A 3 5.50 11.13 15.80
N ILE A 4 4.69 10.15 16.20
CA ILE A 4 4.94 8.73 15.96
C ILE A 4 4.23 8.36 14.67
N GLY A 5 4.86 7.58 13.82
CA GLY A 5 4.23 6.94 12.68
C GLY A 5 3.69 5.56 13.02
N ILE A 6 2.51 5.27 12.53
CA ILE A 6 1.91 3.93 12.56
C ILE A 6 1.48 3.58 11.15
N ILE A 7 1.89 2.40 10.66
CA ILE A 7 1.46 1.88 9.36
C ILE A 7 0.68 0.59 9.59
N LEU A 8 -0.59 0.61 9.19
CA LEU A 8 -1.47 -0.56 9.26
C LEU A 8 -1.29 -1.40 7.99
N ALA A 9 -0.72 -2.58 8.13
CA ALA A 9 -0.35 -3.48 7.04
C ALA A 9 -0.80 -4.94 7.28
N GLY A 10 -1.75 -5.14 8.19
CA GLY A 10 -2.22 -6.46 8.62
C GLY A 10 -3.50 -6.97 7.97
N GLY A 11 -4.12 -6.19 7.09
CA GLY A 11 -5.42 -6.51 6.49
C GLY A 11 -5.39 -7.75 5.60
N ASN A 12 -6.50 -8.49 5.57
CA ASN A 12 -6.73 -9.58 4.62
C ASN A 12 -7.24 -9.01 3.29
N SER A 13 -6.43 -9.14 2.24
CA SER A 13 -6.72 -8.61 0.90
C SER A 13 -7.45 -9.63 0.01
N GLY A 14 -8.51 -10.28 0.52
CA GLY A 14 -9.24 -11.31 -0.23
C GLY A 14 -9.72 -10.90 -1.62
N ARG A 15 -9.94 -9.58 -1.84
CA ARG A 15 -10.30 -9.02 -3.17
C ARG A 15 -9.15 -9.04 -4.20
N MET A 16 -7.91 -9.29 -3.76
CA MET A 16 -6.76 -9.48 -4.63
C MET A 16 -6.63 -10.94 -5.13
N GLY A 17 -7.52 -11.83 -4.69
CA GLY A 17 -7.52 -13.23 -5.10
C GLY A 17 -6.15 -13.89 -4.92
N ASP A 18 -5.71 -14.62 -5.93
CA ASP A 18 -4.45 -15.37 -5.91
C ASP A 18 -3.20 -14.50 -5.69
N LEU A 19 -3.22 -13.21 -6.05
CA LEU A 19 -2.10 -12.29 -5.82
C LEU A 19 -1.80 -12.07 -4.34
N SER A 20 -2.83 -12.13 -3.48
CA SER A 20 -2.68 -11.98 -2.03
C SER A 20 -2.47 -13.30 -1.29
N ALA A 21 -2.53 -14.44 -1.97
CA ALA A 21 -2.39 -15.76 -1.35
C ALA A 21 -1.02 -15.96 -0.66
N LYS A 22 0.02 -15.31 -1.18
CA LYS A 22 1.40 -15.47 -0.70
C LYS A 22 1.95 -14.23 0.01
N ARG A 23 1.26 -13.08 -0.01
CA ARG A 23 1.77 -11.80 0.53
C ARG A 23 0.65 -10.83 0.94
N ALA A 24 0.94 -9.98 1.92
CA ALA A 24 0.06 -8.87 2.30
C ALA A 24 -0.02 -7.82 1.18
N ALA A 25 -1.14 -7.05 1.09
CA ALA A 25 -1.29 -5.96 0.11
C ALA A 25 -0.15 -4.94 0.21
N ALA A 26 0.25 -4.57 1.42
CA ALA A 26 1.37 -3.67 1.66
C ALA A 26 2.72 -4.17 1.11
N ALA A 27 2.86 -5.48 0.86
CA ALA A 27 4.05 -6.09 0.26
C ALA A 27 3.95 -6.28 -1.26
N MET A 28 2.84 -5.87 -1.89
CA MET A 28 2.68 -5.99 -3.33
C MET A 28 3.73 -5.18 -4.08
N PRO A 29 4.36 -5.78 -5.10
CA PRO A 29 5.33 -5.08 -5.94
C PRO A 29 4.65 -3.97 -6.75
N ILE A 30 5.31 -2.81 -6.84
CA ILE A 30 4.85 -1.63 -7.59
C ILE A 30 5.97 -1.14 -8.50
N VAL A 31 5.65 -0.82 -9.75
CA VAL A 31 6.54 -0.15 -10.72
C VAL A 31 7.92 -0.83 -10.84
N GLY A 32 7.93 -2.16 -10.92
CA GLY A 32 9.15 -2.96 -11.16
C GLY A 32 10.10 -3.10 -9.97
N SER A 33 10.18 -2.15 -9.04
CA SER A 33 11.21 -2.16 -8.01
C SER A 33 10.74 -1.84 -6.59
N TYR A 34 9.60 -1.19 -6.44
CA TYR A 34 9.03 -0.76 -5.16
C TYR A 34 8.05 -1.79 -4.61
N ARG A 35 7.63 -1.58 -3.36
CA ARG A 35 6.45 -2.21 -2.75
C ARG A 35 5.50 -1.14 -2.25
N ALA A 36 4.23 -1.45 -2.11
CA ALA A 36 3.23 -0.48 -1.70
C ALA A 36 3.58 0.26 -0.39
N ILE A 37 4.10 -0.44 0.60
CA ILE A 37 4.48 0.15 1.88
C ILE A 37 5.61 1.17 1.77
N ASP A 38 6.44 1.12 0.73
CA ASP A 38 7.57 2.04 0.53
C ASP A 38 7.10 3.50 0.43
N PHE A 39 5.92 3.74 -0.12
CA PHE A 39 5.34 5.08 -0.23
C PHE A 39 4.98 5.65 1.15
N ALA A 40 4.30 4.88 2.00
CA ALA A 40 3.97 5.30 3.35
C ALA A 40 5.24 5.50 4.20
N LEU A 41 6.22 4.59 4.12
CA LEU A 41 7.51 4.73 4.82
C LEU A 41 8.29 5.95 4.34
N SER A 42 8.29 6.22 3.04
CA SER A 42 8.96 7.41 2.47
C SER A 42 8.29 8.70 2.93
N ASN A 43 6.96 8.74 2.98
CA ASN A 43 6.24 9.89 3.52
C ASN A 43 6.57 10.13 5.00
N MET A 44 6.70 9.06 5.83
CA MET A 44 7.14 9.17 7.23
C MET A 44 8.55 9.78 7.33
N THR A 45 9.49 9.25 6.55
CA THR A 45 10.88 9.73 6.53
C THR A 45 10.96 11.19 6.06
N ASN A 46 10.30 11.52 4.97
CA ASN A 46 10.29 12.86 4.40
C ASN A 46 9.62 13.89 5.33
N SER A 47 8.69 13.44 6.18
CA SER A 47 8.06 14.25 7.23
C SER A 47 8.86 14.26 8.56
N HIS A 48 10.07 13.72 8.57
CA HIS A 48 10.93 13.62 9.75
C HIS A 48 10.31 12.86 10.94
N ILE A 49 9.40 11.93 10.68
CA ILE A 49 8.83 11.01 11.66
C ILE A 49 9.81 9.86 11.84
N GLN A 50 10.59 9.87 12.91
CA GLN A 50 11.73 8.96 13.11
C GLN A 50 11.35 7.66 13.83
N LYS A 51 10.22 7.61 14.53
CA LYS A 51 9.74 6.45 15.26
C LYS A 51 8.49 5.92 14.58
N VAL A 52 8.61 4.80 13.88
CA VAL A 52 7.56 4.22 13.06
C VAL A 52 7.29 2.78 13.46
N ALA A 53 6.02 2.44 13.64
CA ALA A 53 5.55 1.08 13.90
C ALA A 53 4.74 0.57 12.69
N VAL A 54 5.04 -0.64 12.22
CA VAL A 54 4.29 -1.34 11.19
C VAL A 54 3.57 -2.52 11.83
N TYR A 55 2.25 -2.55 11.73
CA TYR A 55 1.42 -3.63 12.26
C TYR A 55 1.09 -4.62 11.16
N THR A 56 1.55 -5.86 11.29
CA THR A 56 1.41 -6.92 10.28
C THR A 56 0.65 -8.12 10.85
N GLN A 57 -0.04 -8.85 10.00
CA GLN A 57 -0.77 -10.06 10.41
C GLN A 57 -0.83 -11.09 9.28
N TYR A 58 -1.73 -10.90 8.30
CA TYR A 58 -1.92 -11.86 7.20
C TYR A 58 -0.74 -11.85 6.23
N ASN A 59 -0.24 -13.05 5.86
CA ASN A 59 0.81 -13.25 4.87
C ASN A 59 2.03 -12.31 5.02
N SER A 60 2.39 -12.02 6.28
CA SER A 60 3.37 -10.99 6.64
C SER A 60 4.83 -11.35 6.35
N ARG A 61 5.15 -12.61 6.06
CA ARG A 61 6.53 -13.08 5.88
C ARG A 61 7.30 -12.24 4.85
N SER A 62 6.75 -12.10 3.64
CA SER A 62 7.38 -11.30 2.57
C SER A 62 7.51 -9.82 2.93
N LEU A 63 6.56 -9.27 3.71
CA LEU A 63 6.63 -7.91 4.21
C LEU A 63 7.74 -7.76 5.26
N ASN A 64 7.82 -8.67 6.22
CA ASN A 64 8.85 -8.67 7.26
C ASN A 64 10.26 -8.83 6.68
N GLU A 65 10.43 -9.67 5.65
CA GLU A 65 11.68 -9.80 4.90
C GLU A 65 12.09 -8.50 4.18
N HIS A 66 11.12 -7.73 3.69
CA HIS A 66 11.38 -6.42 3.09
C HIS A 66 11.81 -5.39 4.13
N LEU A 67 11.16 -5.38 5.29
CA LEU A 67 11.39 -4.43 6.38
C LEU A 67 12.60 -4.77 7.26
N ASN A 68 13.24 -5.91 7.11
CA ASN A 68 14.32 -6.39 7.99
C ASN A 68 15.53 -5.44 8.05
N SER A 69 15.69 -4.55 7.08
CA SER A 69 16.73 -3.53 7.07
C SER A 69 16.09 -2.15 6.89
N SER A 70 15.98 -1.43 7.99
CA SER A 70 15.33 -0.11 8.06
C SER A 70 16.18 1.04 7.49
N LYS A 71 17.44 0.77 7.12
CA LYS A 71 18.39 1.79 6.62
C LYS A 71 17.93 2.47 5.33
N TRP A 72 17.16 1.78 4.51
CA TRP A 72 16.68 2.28 3.22
C TRP A 72 15.73 3.47 3.35
N TRP A 73 15.03 3.57 4.48
CA TRP A 73 14.12 4.68 4.82
C TRP A 73 14.67 5.55 5.95
N ASP A 74 15.99 5.49 6.24
CA ASP A 74 16.67 6.28 7.28
C ASP A 74 16.14 6.08 8.71
N PHE A 75 15.58 4.89 9.02
CA PHE A 75 15.14 4.52 10.37
C PHE A 75 16.22 3.83 11.21
N GLY A 76 17.43 3.69 10.70
CA GLY A 76 18.57 3.05 11.39
C GLY A 76 19.29 3.95 12.38
N ARG A 77 18.66 4.97 12.95
CA ARG A 77 19.27 5.96 13.84
C ARG A 77 19.29 5.49 15.30
N LYS A 78 20.15 6.12 16.13
CA LYS A 78 20.29 5.83 17.55
C LYS A 78 19.01 6.12 18.36
N GLN A 79 18.23 7.12 17.94
CA GLN A 79 16.93 7.46 18.52
C GLN A 79 15.86 7.34 17.45
N GLY A 80 14.77 6.62 17.73
CA GLY A 80 13.73 6.29 16.77
C GLY A 80 13.82 4.84 16.33
N GLY A 81 13.45 4.56 15.09
CA GLY A 81 13.55 3.24 14.45
C GLY A 81 12.25 2.76 13.83
N LEU A 82 12.38 1.69 13.06
CA LEU A 82 11.27 0.95 12.47
C LEU A 82 10.99 -0.28 13.34
N TYR A 83 9.77 -0.35 13.88
CA TYR A 83 9.29 -1.44 14.72
C TYR A 83 8.25 -2.24 13.93
N VAL A 84 8.40 -3.56 13.87
CA VAL A 84 7.42 -4.42 13.20
C VAL A 84 6.72 -5.23 14.27
N PHE A 85 5.41 -5.03 14.40
CA PHE A 85 4.56 -5.73 15.35
C PHE A 85 3.70 -6.78 14.64
N THR A 86 3.79 -8.00 15.15
CA THR A 86 2.92 -9.13 14.78
C THR A 86 2.09 -9.54 15.98
N PRO A 87 0.96 -10.22 15.80
CA PRO A 87 0.22 -10.82 16.92
C PRO A 87 1.17 -11.68 17.76
N THR A 88 1.14 -11.47 19.08
CA THR A 88 2.03 -12.16 20.00
C THR A 88 1.23 -12.88 21.07
N ILE A 89 1.55 -14.13 21.33
CA ILE A 89 0.96 -14.89 22.43
C ILE A 89 1.59 -14.40 23.74
N THR A 90 0.75 -13.98 24.67
CA THR A 90 1.12 -13.56 26.02
C THR A 90 0.30 -14.32 27.05
N SER A 91 0.56 -14.14 28.33
CA SER A 91 -0.27 -14.73 29.41
C SER A 91 -1.73 -14.27 29.39
N THR A 92 -2.01 -13.11 28.77
CA THR A 92 -3.35 -12.49 28.70
C THR A 92 -3.96 -12.50 27.30
N ASN A 93 -3.21 -12.82 26.26
CA ASN A 93 -3.68 -12.86 24.89
C ASN A 93 -3.07 -14.04 24.12
N SER A 94 -3.93 -14.85 23.51
CA SER A 94 -3.55 -15.99 22.64
C SER A 94 -4.14 -15.89 21.23
N PHE A 95 -4.69 -14.73 20.84
CA PHE A 95 -5.42 -14.54 19.59
C PHE A 95 -4.70 -13.59 18.64
N TRP A 96 -5.08 -13.69 17.38
CA TRP A 96 -4.77 -12.72 16.33
C TRP A 96 -5.40 -11.37 16.66
N TYR A 97 -4.92 -10.30 15.99
CA TYR A 97 -5.60 -9.01 16.08
C TYR A 97 -7.03 -9.15 15.53
N LYS A 98 -8.01 -8.78 16.33
CA LYS A 98 -9.44 -8.84 15.97
C LYS A 98 -9.82 -7.72 15.01
N GLY A 99 -9.06 -6.64 14.99
CA GLY A 99 -9.26 -5.46 14.16
C GLY A 99 -8.13 -4.46 14.35
N THR A 100 -8.27 -3.30 13.70
CA THR A 100 -7.23 -2.28 13.67
C THR A 100 -7.03 -1.58 15.03
N ALA A 101 -8.11 -1.31 15.79
CA ALA A 101 -7.99 -0.78 17.14
C ALA A 101 -7.40 -1.81 18.13
N ASP A 102 -7.76 -3.08 17.98
CA ASP A 102 -7.20 -4.17 18.79
C ASP A 102 -5.70 -4.34 18.56
N ALA A 103 -5.24 -4.25 17.30
CA ALA A 103 -3.82 -4.29 16.97
C ALA A 103 -3.03 -3.18 17.69
N LEU A 104 -3.58 -1.96 17.71
CA LEU A 104 -2.99 -0.83 18.42
C LEU A 104 -3.01 -1.04 19.92
N PHE A 105 -4.12 -1.56 20.46
CA PHE A 105 -4.28 -1.80 21.89
C PHE A 105 -3.35 -2.90 22.43
N GLN A 106 -3.22 -4.02 21.72
CA GLN A 106 -2.28 -5.09 22.13
C GLN A 106 -0.83 -4.61 22.22
N ASN A 107 -0.48 -3.55 21.49
CA ASN A 107 0.84 -2.92 21.49
C ASN A 107 0.85 -1.54 22.13
N ILE A 108 -0.10 -1.24 23.03
CA ILE A 108 -0.31 0.10 23.60
C ILE A 108 0.92 0.64 24.36
N ASN A 109 1.77 -0.25 24.86
CA ASN A 109 3.00 0.12 25.54
C ASN A 109 3.98 0.89 24.64
N PHE A 110 3.95 0.65 23.33
CA PHE A 110 4.72 1.44 22.35
C PHE A 110 4.28 2.92 22.36
N LEU A 111 2.98 3.19 22.48
CA LEU A 111 2.44 4.53 22.60
C LEU A 111 2.69 5.12 23.99
N LYS A 112 2.50 4.34 25.08
CA LYS A 112 2.69 4.79 26.45
C LYS A 112 4.15 5.17 26.77
N SER A 113 5.11 4.45 26.21
CA SER A 113 6.53 4.70 26.40
C SER A 113 7.09 5.85 25.55
N ALA A 114 6.30 6.37 24.63
CA ALA A 114 6.73 7.44 23.73
C ALA A 114 6.52 8.84 24.32
N HIS A 115 7.27 9.81 23.80
CA HIS A 115 7.23 11.21 24.26
C HIS A 115 6.64 12.16 23.22
N GLU A 116 6.46 11.70 21.98
CA GLU A 116 5.89 12.47 20.89
C GLU A 116 4.41 12.77 21.19
N PRO A 117 3.94 14.02 20.98
CA PRO A 117 2.57 14.41 21.33
C PRO A 117 1.51 13.91 20.35
N TYR A 118 1.87 13.64 19.11
CA TYR A 118 0.96 13.25 18.04
C TYR A 118 1.28 11.88 17.49
N VAL A 119 0.28 11.26 16.86
CA VAL A 119 0.38 9.99 16.12
C VAL A 119 -0.18 10.22 14.73
N VAL A 120 0.58 9.80 13.72
CA VAL A 120 0.13 9.70 12.33
C VAL A 120 -0.09 8.22 12.03
N ILE A 121 -1.33 7.85 11.73
CA ILE A 121 -1.70 6.49 11.32
C ILE A 121 -1.88 6.51 9.81
N ALA A 122 -1.29 5.57 9.09
CA ALA A 122 -1.39 5.45 7.64
C ALA A 122 -1.67 4.01 7.22
N SER A 123 -2.43 3.80 6.14
CA SER A 123 -2.55 2.49 5.49
C SER A 123 -1.29 2.16 4.69
N GLY A 124 -0.88 0.89 4.69
CA GLY A 124 0.31 0.42 3.99
C GLY A 124 0.09 0.06 2.50
N ASP A 125 -1.14 0.22 1.99
CA ASP A 125 -1.55 -0.15 0.63
C ASP A 125 -1.95 1.03 -0.26
N GLY A 126 -1.71 2.25 0.21
CA GLY A 126 -1.91 3.49 -0.55
C GLY A 126 -0.64 3.93 -1.29
N ILE A 127 -0.80 4.36 -2.53
CA ILE A 127 0.26 4.89 -3.39
C ILE A 127 0.07 6.40 -3.53
N TYR A 128 0.87 7.18 -2.81
CA TYR A 128 0.76 8.64 -2.76
C TYR A 128 2.02 9.28 -2.17
N LYS A 129 2.19 10.59 -2.39
CA LYS A 129 3.14 11.45 -1.67
C LYS A 129 2.38 12.44 -0.82
N LEU A 130 2.75 12.56 0.45
CA LEU A 130 2.15 13.50 1.39
C LEU A 130 3.18 13.91 2.45
N ASP A 131 3.31 15.21 2.65
CA ASP A 131 4.03 15.76 3.80
C ASP A 131 3.09 15.78 5.02
N TYR A 132 3.32 14.87 5.94
CA TYR A 132 2.53 14.78 7.17
C TYR A 132 2.69 15.99 8.10
N ASN A 133 3.75 16.80 7.94
CA ASN A 133 3.88 18.03 8.72
C ASN A 133 2.76 19.02 8.36
N LYS A 134 2.36 19.13 7.09
CA LYS A 134 1.24 19.98 6.67
C LYS A 134 -0.08 19.54 7.30
N VAL A 135 -0.31 18.24 7.37
CA VAL A 135 -1.50 17.66 8.04
C VAL A 135 -1.47 17.95 9.56
N LEU A 136 -0.31 17.83 10.19
CA LEU A 136 -0.11 18.14 11.60
C LEU A 136 -0.31 19.63 11.89
N GLU A 137 0.16 20.52 11.02
CA GLU A 137 -0.02 21.97 11.13
C GLU A 137 -1.52 22.32 11.09
N GLU A 138 -2.25 21.78 10.14
CA GLU A 138 -3.69 21.99 10.03
C GLU A 138 -4.47 21.38 11.21
N HIS A 139 -4.08 20.18 11.66
CA HIS A 139 -4.63 19.56 12.86
C HIS A 139 -4.53 20.46 14.10
N ILE A 140 -3.40 21.13 14.26
CA ILE A 140 -3.15 22.05 15.38
C ILE A 140 -3.93 23.36 15.19
N ALA A 141 -3.91 23.92 13.98
CA ALA A 141 -4.57 25.18 13.67
C ALA A 141 -6.08 25.12 13.83
N THR A 142 -6.70 24.00 13.44
CA THR A 142 -8.15 23.77 13.60
C THR A 142 -8.53 23.36 15.03
N GLY A 143 -7.56 23.01 15.87
CA GLY A 143 -7.82 22.45 17.20
C GLY A 143 -8.59 21.12 17.14
N ALA A 144 -8.38 20.36 16.08
CA ALA A 144 -9.05 19.07 15.88
C ALA A 144 -8.68 18.05 16.97
N ASP A 145 -9.63 17.19 17.28
CA ASP A 145 -9.35 15.96 18.05
C ASP A 145 -8.76 14.89 17.13
N ILE A 146 -9.34 14.76 15.92
CA ILE A 146 -8.86 13.83 14.88
C ILE A 146 -8.87 14.57 13.54
N THR A 147 -7.82 14.41 12.75
CA THR A 147 -7.80 14.86 11.35
C THR A 147 -7.75 13.64 10.45
N ILE A 148 -8.62 13.60 9.44
CA ILE A 148 -8.71 12.54 8.43
C ILE A 148 -8.19 13.11 7.12
N VAL A 149 -7.25 12.44 6.47
CA VAL A 149 -6.85 12.82 5.11
C VAL A 149 -7.85 12.24 4.12
N CYS A 150 -8.42 13.11 3.30
CA CYS A 150 -9.47 12.78 2.33
C CYS A 150 -9.04 13.16 0.92
N LYS A 151 -9.63 12.48 -0.07
CA LYS A 151 -9.50 12.80 -1.48
C LYS A 151 -10.85 12.74 -2.17
N ASP A 152 -11.11 13.71 -3.04
CA ASP A 152 -12.27 13.66 -3.93
C ASP A 152 -11.94 12.70 -5.09
N ILE A 153 -12.72 11.64 -5.24
CA ILE A 153 -12.54 10.62 -6.29
C ILE A 153 -13.49 10.95 -7.44
N PRO A 154 -12.97 11.24 -8.64
CA PRO A 154 -13.80 11.48 -9.82
C PRO A 154 -14.68 10.27 -10.14
N ALA A 155 -15.90 10.52 -10.62
CA ALA A 155 -16.81 9.46 -11.02
C ALA A 155 -16.18 8.56 -12.11
N GLY A 156 -16.22 7.24 -11.91
CA GLY A 156 -15.68 6.24 -12.83
C GLY A 156 -14.16 5.96 -12.67
N GLU A 157 -13.47 6.69 -11.80
CA GLU A 157 -12.04 6.46 -11.55
C GLU A 157 -11.78 5.26 -10.64
N ASP A 158 -12.57 5.12 -9.56
CA ASP A 158 -12.56 3.97 -8.64
C ASP A 158 -13.96 3.80 -8.02
N ASP A 159 -14.22 2.65 -7.41
CA ASP A 159 -15.44 2.39 -6.66
C ASP A 159 -15.32 3.00 -5.25
N ILE A 160 -15.94 4.17 -5.08
CA ILE A 160 -15.89 4.92 -3.82
C ILE A 160 -16.50 4.15 -2.64
N ASN A 161 -17.46 3.24 -2.89
CA ASN A 161 -18.09 2.44 -1.84
C ASN A 161 -17.13 1.46 -1.15
N ARG A 162 -15.91 1.37 -1.64
CA ARG A 162 -14.83 0.55 -1.02
C ARG A 162 -14.11 1.26 0.11
N PHE A 163 -14.33 2.55 0.27
CA PHE A 163 -13.64 3.42 1.22
C PHE A 163 -14.58 3.97 2.29
N GLY A 164 -14.01 4.57 3.31
CA GLY A 164 -14.77 5.43 4.20
C GLY A 164 -15.17 6.71 3.46
N VAL A 165 -16.47 6.97 3.34
CA VAL A 165 -17.01 8.15 2.65
C VAL A 165 -17.29 9.25 3.67
N VAL A 166 -16.91 10.48 3.33
CA VAL A 166 -16.94 11.61 4.27
C VAL A 166 -17.80 12.73 3.70
N LYS A 167 -18.71 13.24 4.54
CA LYS A 167 -19.48 14.45 4.25
C LYS A 167 -18.88 15.63 5.01
N LEU A 168 -18.55 16.69 4.30
CA LEU A 168 -17.82 17.84 4.85
C LEU A 168 -18.69 19.10 4.89
N ALA A 169 -18.45 19.93 5.89
CA ALA A 169 -18.88 21.33 5.92
C ALA A 169 -17.92 22.20 5.09
N GLU A 170 -18.25 23.47 4.88
CA GLU A 170 -17.43 24.43 4.13
C GLU A 170 -16.04 24.65 4.75
N ASP A 171 -15.92 24.53 6.07
CA ASP A 171 -14.67 24.64 6.82
C ASP A 171 -13.89 23.32 6.94
N ASN A 172 -14.22 22.31 6.14
CA ASN A 172 -13.69 20.95 6.18
C ASN A 172 -13.98 20.17 7.48
N ARG A 173 -14.89 20.62 8.31
CA ARG A 173 -15.36 19.83 9.44
C ARG A 173 -16.15 18.62 8.92
N VAL A 174 -15.89 17.46 9.49
CA VAL A 174 -16.62 16.23 9.18
C VAL A 174 -18.02 16.30 9.77
N LEU A 175 -19.02 16.30 8.91
CA LEU A 175 -20.43 16.25 9.28
C LEU A 175 -20.93 14.82 9.42
N ASP A 176 -20.47 13.95 8.51
CA ASP A 176 -20.77 12.53 8.54
C ASP A 176 -19.62 11.69 8.02
N PHE A 177 -19.52 10.45 8.48
CA PHE A 177 -18.56 9.45 8.05
C PHE A 177 -19.23 8.08 8.02
N GLU A 178 -19.18 7.44 6.86
CA GLU A 178 -19.69 6.08 6.65
C GLU A 178 -18.58 5.17 6.12
N GLU A 179 -18.33 4.05 6.80
CA GLU A 179 -17.34 3.06 6.37
C GLU A 179 -17.95 2.09 5.35
N LYS A 180 -17.47 2.17 4.12
CA LYS A 180 -17.89 1.29 3.00
C LYS A 180 -19.41 1.24 2.82
N PRO A 181 -20.06 2.37 2.56
CA PRO A 181 -21.50 2.42 2.38
C PRO A 181 -21.96 1.62 1.16
N LEU A 182 -23.19 1.15 1.16
CA LEU A 182 -23.78 0.51 -0.02
C LEU A 182 -23.98 1.51 -1.17
N VAL A 183 -24.31 2.77 -0.83
CA VAL A 183 -24.45 3.88 -1.76
C VAL A 183 -23.79 5.11 -1.14
N ALA A 184 -22.76 5.63 -1.78
CA ALA A 184 -22.06 6.82 -1.31
C ALA A 184 -22.86 8.10 -1.58
N GLU A 185 -23.02 8.95 -0.56
CA GLU A 185 -23.69 10.27 -0.71
C GLU A 185 -22.77 11.35 -1.30
N THR A 186 -21.45 11.18 -1.19
CA THR A 186 -20.44 12.11 -1.66
C THR A 186 -19.33 11.38 -2.38
N ASN A 187 -18.47 12.11 -3.10
CA ASN A 187 -17.29 11.56 -3.76
C ASN A 187 -16.00 11.75 -2.95
N THR A 188 -16.09 12.22 -1.71
CA THR A 188 -14.94 12.43 -0.82
C THR A 188 -14.66 11.18 -0.01
N ALA A 189 -13.53 10.53 -0.26
CA ALA A 189 -13.10 9.31 0.41
C ALA A 189 -11.97 9.58 1.41
N SER A 190 -12.00 8.88 2.54
CA SER A 190 -10.85 8.76 3.43
C SER A 190 -9.77 7.90 2.78
N ILE A 191 -8.53 8.39 2.76
CA ILE A 191 -7.40 7.64 2.20
C ILE A 191 -6.69 6.73 3.21
N GLY A 192 -7.28 6.56 4.40
CA GLY A 192 -6.69 5.73 5.46
C GLY A 192 -5.51 6.39 6.18
N VAL A 193 -5.46 7.72 6.20
CA VAL A 193 -4.46 8.49 6.94
C VAL A 193 -5.14 9.35 7.99
N TYR A 194 -4.65 9.26 9.24
CA TYR A 194 -5.26 9.92 10.39
C TYR A 194 -4.19 10.58 11.26
N VAL A 195 -4.51 11.74 11.83
CA VAL A 195 -3.70 12.43 12.84
C VAL A 195 -4.50 12.58 14.11
N ILE A 196 -3.90 12.21 15.25
CA ILE A 196 -4.55 12.27 16.55
C ILE A 196 -3.51 12.56 17.65
N ARG A 197 -3.91 13.21 18.75
CA ARG A 197 -3.05 13.36 19.93
C ARG A 197 -2.80 12.02 20.59
N ARG A 198 -1.53 11.69 20.88
CA ARG A 198 -1.14 10.39 21.45
C ARG A 198 -1.91 10.00 22.71
N ARG A 199 -2.08 10.93 23.66
CA ARG A 199 -2.84 10.67 24.90
C ARG A 199 -4.29 10.32 24.61
N GLN A 200 -4.93 11.07 23.72
CA GLN A 200 -6.31 10.83 23.31
C GLN A 200 -6.47 9.48 22.61
N LEU A 201 -5.50 9.10 21.74
CA LEU A 201 -5.53 7.78 21.12
C LEU A 201 -5.46 6.67 22.16
N ILE A 202 -4.57 6.78 23.16
CA ILE A 202 -4.47 5.80 24.27
C ILE A 202 -5.81 5.66 24.99
N GLU A 203 -6.44 6.78 25.39
CA GLU A 203 -7.74 6.78 26.07
C GLU A 203 -8.84 6.10 25.24
N LEU A 204 -8.91 6.41 23.93
CA LEU A 204 -9.89 5.80 23.04
C LEU A 204 -9.65 4.29 22.85
N LEU A 205 -8.40 3.86 22.74
CA LEU A 205 -8.06 2.43 22.61
C LEU A 205 -8.38 1.65 23.90
N GLU A 206 -8.11 2.21 25.06
CA GLU A 206 -8.45 1.60 26.36
C GLU A 206 -9.98 1.49 26.53
N ALA A 207 -10.74 2.52 26.14
CA ALA A 207 -12.20 2.49 26.17
C ALA A 207 -12.76 1.43 25.19
N CYS A 208 -12.23 1.36 23.96
CA CYS A 208 -12.64 0.34 22.99
C CYS A 208 -12.37 -1.08 23.51
N ALA A 209 -11.20 -1.32 24.08
CA ALA A 209 -10.84 -2.64 24.62
C ALA A 209 -11.73 -3.05 25.79
N ALA A 210 -12.05 -2.13 26.70
CA ALA A 210 -12.95 -2.37 27.83
C ALA A 210 -14.37 -2.76 27.38
N GLU A 211 -14.80 -2.28 26.21
CA GLU A 211 -16.11 -2.60 25.63
C GLU A 211 -16.07 -3.78 24.65
N GLY A 212 -14.92 -4.43 24.47
CA GLY A 212 -14.75 -5.53 23.52
C GLY A 212 -14.79 -5.11 22.04
N ARG A 213 -14.56 -3.84 21.74
CA ARG A 213 -14.52 -3.25 20.39
C ARG A 213 -13.12 -3.35 19.80
N SER A 214 -13.01 -3.45 18.48
CA SER A 214 -11.74 -3.81 17.85
C SER A 214 -11.38 -3.02 16.59
N ASP A 215 -12.34 -2.31 15.96
CA ASP A 215 -12.12 -1.61 14.70
C ASP A 215 -11.88 -0.12 14.91
N PHE A 216 -10.79 0.42 14.35
CA PHE A 216 -10.43 1.83 14.52
C PHE A 216 -11.43 2.76 13.80
N VAL A 217 -11.87 2.38 12.62
CA VAL A 217 -12.77 3.24 11.82
C VAL A 217 -14.17 3.23 12.41
N ASN A 218 -14.77 2.06 12.57
CA ASN A 218 -16.16 1.95 13.07
C ASN A 218 -16.28 2.33 14.54
N ASP A 219 -15.35 1.86 15.38
CA ASP A 219 -15.48 1.99 16.84
C ASP A 219 -14.88 3.29 17.38
N ILE A 220 -14.06 4.00 16.61
CA ILE A 220 -13.53 5.30 16.98
C ILE A 220 -14.06 6.41 16.07
N LEU A 221 -13.81 6.37 14.76
CA LEU A 221 -14.17 7.49 13.88
C LEU A 221 -15.69 7.64 13.75
N VAL A 222 -16.39 6.59 13.31
CA VAL A 222 -17.85 6.61 13.11
C VAL A 222 -18.56 6.86 14.44
N ARG A 223 -18.17 6.17 15.50
CA ARG A 223 -18.81 6.29 16.81
C ARG A 223 -18.69 7.66 17.43
N TYR A 224 -17.54 8.29 17.34
CA TYR A 224 -17.26 9.57 17.99
C TYR A 224 -17.43 10.79 17.07
N LYS A 225 -17.92 10.60 15.82
CA LYS A 225 -18.07 11.69 14.84
C LYS A 225 -18.85 12.90 15.34
N ASN A 226 -19.88 12.68 16.19
CA ASN A 226 -20.72 13.74 16.74
C ASN A 226 -20.19 14.31 18.09
N VAL A 227 -19.22 13.67 18.71
CA VAL A 227 -18.68 14.04 20.04
C VAL A 227 -17.33 14.72 19.90
N LYS A 228 -16.50 14.26 18.97
CA LYS A 228 -15.16 14.76 18.71
C LYS A 228 -15.14 15.79 17.58
N LYS A 229 -14.18 16.70 17.64
CA LYS A 229 -13.90 17.65 16.56
C LYS A 229 -13.07 16.93 15.50
N ILE A 230 -13.74 16.45 14.45
CA ILE A 230 -13.08 15.75 13.35
C ILE A 230 -13.04 16.69 12.14
N TYR A 231 -11.85 16.88 11.56
CA TYR A 231 -11.63 17.71 10.38
C TYR A 231 -10.99 16.89 9.26
N ALA A 232 -11.27 17.25 8.01
CA ALA A 232 -10.64 16.65 6.85
C ALA A 232 -9.49 17.52 6.35
N TYR A 233 -8.36 16.88 6.03
CA TYR A 233 -7.29 17.47 5.21
C TYR A 233 -7.47 16.97 3.78
N LYS A 234 -7.67 17.85 2.80
CA LYS A 234 -7.85 17.45 1.40
C LYS A 234 -6.52 17.23 0.71
N LEU A 235 -6.35 16.05 0.11
CA LEU A 235 -5.20 15.69 -0.72
C LEU A 235 -5.53 15.93 -2.20
N ASP A 236 -4.88 16.92 -2.81
CA ASP A 236 -5.10 17.25 -4.23
C ASP A 236 -4.23 16.43 -5.19
N SER A 237 -3.11 15.86 -4.68
CA SER A 237 -2.15 15.12 -5.48
C SER A 237 -2.60 13.69 -5.78
N TYR A 238 -1.80 12.96 -6.57
CA TYR A 238 -2.04 11.57 -6.92
C TYR A 238 -2.23 10.68 -5.68
N TRP A 239 -3.25 9.86 -5.71
CA TRP A 239 -3.50 8.79 -4.75
C TRP A 239 -4.23 7.63 -5.43
N ARG A 240 -3.82 6.41 -5.12
CA ARG A 240 -4.47 5.14 -5.48
C ARG A 240 -4.39 4.17 -4.31
N ASN A 241 -5.41 3.32 -4.18
CA ASN A 241 -5.38 2.15 -3.29
C ASN A 241 -5.32 0.88 -4.11
N ILE A 242 -4.44 -0.06 -3.75
CA ILE A 242 -4.22 -1.30 -4.49
C ILE A 242 -5.00 -2.50 -3.93
N GLY A 243 -6.13 -2.28 -3.31
CA GLY A 243 -6.91 -3.31 -2.60
C GLY A 243 -7.68 -4.31 -3.50
N THR A 244 -7.65 -4.17 -4.84
CA THR A 244 -8.25 -5.10 -5.80
C THR A 244 -7.31 -5.36 -6.97
N ILE A 245 -7.56 -6.45 -7.74
CA ILE A 245 -6.79 -6.78 -8.94
C ILE A 245 -6.84 -5.61 -9.95
N ASP A 246 -8.03 -5.06 -10.19
CA ASP A 246 -8.21 -3.95 -11.14
C ASP A 246 -7.48 -2.69 -10.69
N SER A 247 -7.64 -2.26 -9.43
CA SER A 247 -6.93 -1.08 -8.92
C SER A 247 -5.41 -1.29 -8.87
N TYR A 248 -4.94 -2.50 -8.57
CA TYR A 248 -3.52 -2.85 -8.62
C TYR A 248 -2.96 -2.75 -10.05
N PHE A 249 -3.70 -3.30 -11.02
CA PHE A 249 -3.32 -3.23 -12.43
C PHE A 249 -3.27 -1.78 -12.92
N LYS A 250 -4.35 -1.03 -12.75
CA LYS A 250 -4.43 0.39 -13.13
C LYS A 250 -3.33 1.23 -12.47
N THR A 251 -3.11 1.04 -11.17
CA THR A 251 -2.06 1.75 -10.44
C THR A 251 -0.67 1.52 -11.05
N ASN A 252 -0.32 0.29 -11.40
CA ASN A 252 0.95 0.03 -12.07
C ASN A 252 0.98 0.67 -13.46
N MET A 253 -0.07 0.52 -14.27
CA MET A 253 -0.14 1.07 -15.64
C MET A 253 -0.11 2.61 -15.65
N ASP A 254 -0.64 3.29 -14.64
CA ASP A 254 -0.52 4.76 -14.49
C ASP A 254 0.94 5.22 -14.58
N PHE A 255 1.90 4.42 -14.15
CA PHE A 255 3.33 4.74 -14.25
C PHE A 255 3.92 4.63 -15.66
N LEU A 256 3.19 4.12 -16.63
CA LEU A 256 3.55 4.26 -18.04
C LEU A 256 3.37 5.72 -18.52
N ASN A 257 2.55 6.51 -17.84
CA ASN A 257 2.46 7.94 -18.06
C ASN A 257 3.69 8.66 -17.50
N LYS A 258 4.30 9.49 -18.34
CA LYS A 258 5.50 10.28 -17.97
C LYS A 258 5.25 11.20 -16.78
N ASP A 259 4.10 11.86 -16.71
CA ASP A 259 3.81 12.84 -15.66
C ASP A 259 3.70 12.18 -14.28
N VAL A 260 3.09 10.98 -14.20
CA VAL A 260 3.03 10.18 -12.99
C VAL A 260 4.43 9.74 -12.54
N ARG A 261 5.27 9.26 -13.48
CA ARG A 261 6.66 8.91 -13.16
C ARG A 261 7.47 10.09 -12.67
N ASP A 262 7.36 11.23 -13.36
CA ASP A 262 8.11 12.44 -13.00
C ASP A 262 7.67 12.96 -11.63
N TYR A 263 6.35 12.91 -11.32
CA TYR A 263 5.83 13.25 -9.99
C TYR A 263 6.44 12.37 -8.89
N PHE A 264 6.49 11.05 -9.08
CA PHE A 264 6.98 10.15 -8.03
C PHE A 264 8.50 10.10 -7.94
N PHE A 265 9.23 10.13 -9.07
CA PHE A 265 10.65 9.75 -9.10
C PHE A 265 11.61 10.85 -9.54
N ARG A 266 11.12 12.03 -9.99
CA ARG A 266 11.95 13.17 -10.35
C ARG A 266 11.65 14.44 -9.55
N GLN A 267 10.47 14.52 -8.94
CA GLN A 267 10.10 15.63 -8.07
C GLN A 267 10.32 15.24 -6.62
N HIS A 268 10.88 16.17 -5.82
CA HIS A 268 10.94 15.96 -4.37
C HIS A 268 9.54 16.02 -3.71
N PRO A 269 9.36 15.33 -2.59
CA PRO A 269 10.30 14.44 -1.91
C PRO A 269 10.46 13.09 -2.62
N ASP A 270 11.59 12.42 -2.39
CA ASP A 270 11.93 11.13 -3.00
C ASP A 270 11.12 9.98 -2.41
N VAL A 271 10.91 8.93 -3.20
CA VAL A 271 10.38 7.64 -2.73
C VAL A 271 11.55 6.67 -2.57
N TYR A 272 11.73 6.17 -1.35
CA TYR A 272 12.79 5.22 -0.99
C TYR A 272 12.29 3.79 -1.02
N SER A 273 13.16 2.86 -1.37
CA SER A 273 12.89 1.42 -1.33
C SER A 273 14.17 0.64 -1.08
N LYS A 274 14.01 -0.64 -0.74
CA LYS A 274 15.14 -1.57 -0.63
C LYS A 274 15.78 -1.80 -2.00
N ILE A 275 17.03 -1.37 -2.14
CA ILE A 275 17.80 -1.57 -3.37
C ILE A 275 18.38 -2.99 -3.38
N GLU A 276 18.19 -3.70 -4.49
CA GLU A 276 18.86 -4.95 -4.80
C GLU A 276 19.93 -4.72 -5.87
N ASP A 277 21.10 -5.31 -5.67
CA ASP A 277 22.23 -5.20 -6.59
C ASP A 277 22.04 -6.20 -7.73
N LEU A 278 21.42 -5.78 -8.81
CA LEU A 278 21.09 -6.58 -9.98
C LEU A 278 21.71 -5.96 -11.24
N PRO A 279 22.11 -6.78 -12.23
CA PRO A 279 22.62 -6.27 -13.49
C PRO A 279 21.54 -5.46 -14.23
N PRO A 280 21.92 -4.57 -15.15
CA PRO A 280 20.96 -3.92 -16.05
C PRO A 280 20.13 -4.96 -16.83
N ALA A 281 18.97 -4.53 -17.34
CA ALA A 281 18.20 -5.36 -18.25
C ALA A 281 18.97 -5.56 -19.58
N LYS A 282 18.89 -6.79 -20.12
CA LYS A 282 19.52 -7.16 -21.40
C LYS A 282 18.45 -7.33 -22.47
N TYR A 283 18.66 -6.66 -23.59
CA TYR A 283 17.84 -6.79 -24.79
C TYR A 283 18.65 -7.50 -25.86
N ASN A 284 18.17 -8.63 -26.37
CA ASN A 284 18.83 -9.36 -27.44
C ASN A 284 18.37 -8.81 -28.82
N GLY A 285 19.03 -9.23 -29.90
CA GLY A 285 18.96 -8.57 -31.21
C GLY A 285 17.56 -8.42 -31.85
N GLU A 286 16.61 -9.27 -31.46
CA GLU A 286 15.23 -9.24 -31.98
C GLU A 286 14.22 -8.65 -30.97
N ALA A 287 14.70 -8.17 -29.83
CA ALA A 287 13.84 -7.59 -28.82
C ALA A 287 13.24 -6.25 -29.27
N VAL A 288 11.93 -6.13 -29.20
CA VAL A 288 11.19 -4.88 -29.45
C VAL A 288 10.50 -4.47 -28.14
N VAL A 289 10.82 -3.27 -27.66
CA VAL A 289 10.20 -2.75 -26.43
C VAL A 289 9.61 -1.38 -26.72
N ASN A 290 8.30 -1.26 -26.51
CA ASN A 290 7.55 -0.04 -26.74
C ASN A 290 6.73 0.31 -25.49
N ASN A 291 6.74 1.58 -25.07
CA ASN A 291 5.98 2.15 -23.96
C ASN A 291 5.92 1.23 -22.72
N SER A 292 7.06 0.67 -22.31
CA SER A 292 7.11 -0.34 -21.24
C SER A 292 8.16 -0.01 -20.20
N LEU A 293 7.95 -0.46 -18.95
CA LEU A 293 8.91 -0.35 -17.87
C LEU A 293 9.57 -1.71 -17.62
N ILE A 294 10.88 -1.77 -17.76
CA ILE A 294 11.67 -2.99 -17.60
C ILE A 294 12.60 -2.83 -16.39
N ALA A 295 12.40 -3.65 -15.36
CA ALA A 295 13.25 -3.62 -14.18
C ALA A 295 14.60 -4.32 -14.40
N ARG A 296 15.50 -4.19 -13.42
CA ARG A 296 16.85 -4.74 -13.46
C ARG A 296 16.83 -6.27 -13.51
N GLY A 297 17.84 -6.84 -14.17
CA GLY A 297 18.04 -8.28 -14.27
C GLY A 297 17.16 -8.99 -15.30
N CYS A 298 16.32 -8.26 -16.05
CA CYS A 298 15.51 -8.85 -17.11
C CYS A 298 16.34 -9.22 -18.34
N ILE A 299 15.89 -10.26 -19.06
CA ILE A 299 16.43 -10.69 -20.37
C ILE A 299 15.26 -10.77 -21.33
N ILE A 300 15.31 -9.99 -22.42
CA ILE A 300 14.22 -9.85 -23.38
C ILE A 300 14.66 -10.32 -24.74
N ASN A 301 13.95 -11.31 -25.32
CA ASN A 301 14.18 -11.82 -26.65
C ASN A 301 12.96 -11.64 -27.59
N GLY A 302 11.84 -11.13 -27.07
CA GLY A 302 10.59 -10.95 -27.79
C GLY A 302 10.10 -9.50 -27.79
N THR A 303 8.81 -9.31 -28.08
CA THR A 303 8.14 -8.02 -28.12
C THR A 303 7.43 -7.74 -26.79
N VAL A 304 7.61 -6.53 -26.26
CA VAL A 304 6.97 -6.05 -25.03
C VAL A 304 6.37 -4.68 -25.28
N GLU A 305 5.05 -4.56 -25.19
CA GLU A 305 4.28 -3.34 -25.47
C GLU A 305 3.37 -3.00 -24.29
N ASP A 306 3.30 -1.72 -23.91
CA ASP A 306 2.41 -1.19 -22.86
C ASP A 306 2.43 -2.04 -21.59
N SER A 307 3.60 -2.50 -21.15
CA SER A 307 3.73 -3.52 -20.10
C SER A 307 4.76 -3.16 -19.04
N ILE A 308 4.66 -3.81 -17.89
CA ILE A 308 5.60 -3.63 -16.79
C ILE A 308 6.22 -4.98 -16.42
N LEU A 309 7.52 -5.09 -16.61
CA LEU A 309 8.31 -6.24 -16.22
C LEU A 309 9.10 -5.95 -14.94
N PHE A 310 8.85 -6.74 -13.92
CA PHE A 310 9.55 -6.66 -12.65
C PHE A 310 10.93 -7.33 -12.72
N LYS A 311 11.63 -7.42 -11.60
CA LYS A 311 13.03 -7.87 -11.55
C LYS A 311 13.20 -9.29 -12.05
N LYS A 312 14.30 -9.56 -12.79
CA LYS A 312 14.74 -10.90 -13.22
C LYS A 312 13.70 -11.66 -14.06
N VAL A 313 12.91 -10.96 -14.85
CA VAL A 313 12.00 -11.60 -15.81
C VAL A 313 12.78 -12.04 -17.03
N TYR A 314 12.51 -13.26 -17.49
CA TYR A 314 13.01 -13.78 -18.76
C TYR A 314 11.85 -13.88 -19.77
N ILE A 315 12.02 -13.27 -20.93
CA ILE A 315 11.10 -13.37 -22.07
C ILE A 315 11.79 -14.14 -23.18
N GLY A 316 11.22 -15.27 -23.60
CA GLY A 316 11.71 -16.14 -24.67
C GLY A 316 11.59 -15.52 -26.06
N ASN A 317 12.10 -16.26 -27.08
CA ASN A 317 12.08 -15.84 -28.47
C ASN A 317 10.63 -15.83 -29.00
N ASN A 318 10.34 -14.94 -29.93
CA ASN A 318 9.02 -14.79 -30.58
C ASN A 318 7.85 -14.61 -29.60
N CYS A 319 8.13 -14.19 -28.36
CA CYS A 319 7.08 -13.87 -27.40
C CYS A 319 6.50 -12.49 -27.69
N VAL A 320 5.20 -12.33 -27.39
CA VAL A 320 4.51 -11.04 -27.45
C VAL A 320 3.81 -10.81 -26.13
N ILE A 321 4.22 -9.74 -25.43
CA ILE A 321 3.65 -9.33 -24.14
C ILE A 321 3.00 -7.96 -24.35
N LYS A 322 1.68 -7.86 -24.13
CA LYS A 322 0.90 -6.63 -24.31
C LYS A 322 0.05 -6.32 -23.08
N ASN A 323 -0.02 -5.04 -22.75
CA ASN A 323 -0.87 -4.53 -21.67
C ASN A 323 -0.89 -5.47 -20.44
N SER A 324 0.31 -5.83 -19.95
CA SER A 324 0.46 -6.89 -18.94
C SER A 324 1.49 -6.53 -17.89
N ILE A 325 1.34 -7.13 -16.72
CA ILE A 325 2.28 -7.01 -15.60
C ILE A 325 2.90 -8.36 -15.36
N ILE A 326 4.23 -8.44 -15.48
CA ILE A 326 4.99 -9.67 -15.23
C ILE A 326 5.81 -9.45 -13.95
N LEU A 327 5.46 -10.18 -12.88
CA LEU A 327 6.08 -10.01 -11.58
C LEU A 327 7.48 -10.64 -11.50
N ASN A 328 8.14 -10.53 -10.33
CA ASN A 328 9.55 -10.89 -10.16
C ASN A 328 9.85 -12.36 -10.45
N ASP A 329 11.04 -12.62 -11.01
CA ASP A 329 11.58 -13.97 -11.23
C ASP A 329 10.68 -14.86 -12.13
N VAL A 330 9.88 -14.29 -13.02
CA VAL A 330 9.05 -15.04 -13.97
C VAL A 330 9.88 -15.46 -15.18
N HIS A 331 9.71 -16.71 -15.61
CA HIS A 331 10.30 -17.24 -16.84
C HIS A 331 9.22 -17.55 -17.85
N ILE A 332 9.26 -16.89 -19.02
CA ILE A 332 8.33 -17.10 -20.13
C ILE A 332 9.10 -17.80 -21.25
N GLY A 333 8.65 -19.03 -21.59
CA GLY A 333 9.23 -19.83 -22.68
C GLY A 333 8.94 -19.22 -24.07
N ASP A 334 9.54 -19.77 -25.11
CA ASP A 334 9.43 -19.26 -26.49
C ASP A 334 8.02 -19.32 -27.06
N ASN A 335 7.71 -18.45 -28.01
CA ASN A 335 6.45 -18.41 -28.76
C ASN A 335 5.20 -18.22 -27.87
N CYS A 336 5.30 -17.47 -26.79
CA CYS A 336 4.17 -17.18 -25.91
C CYS A 336 3.49 -15.86 -26.31
N TYR A 337 2.16 -15.81 -26.17
CA TYR A 337 1.37 -14.60 -26.31
C TYR A 337 0.65 -14.30 -25.01
N ILE A 338 0.87 -13.10 -24.43
CA ILE A 338 0.30 -12.70 -23.16
C ILE A 338 -0.29 -11.30 -23.30
N GLU A 339 -1.59 -11.14 -23.02
CA GLU A 339 -2.30 -9.86 -23.14
C GLU A 339 -3.32 -9.69 -22.01
N ASN A 340 -3.40 -8.48 -21.43
CA ASN A 340 -4.31 -8.12 -20.34
C ASN A 340 -4.17 -9.07 -19.12
N CYS A 341 -2.93 -9.38 -18.75
CA CYS A 341 -2.63 -10.36 -17.70
C CYS A 341 -1.72 -9.79 -16.60
N ILE A 342 -1.81 -10.39 -15.44
CA ILE A 342 -0.82 -10.30 -14.37
C ILE A 342 -0.24 -11.69 -14.17
N VAL A 343 1.06 -11.88 -14.36
CA VAL A 343 1.76 -13.15 -14.11
C VAL A 343 2.41 -13.08 -12.72
N GLU A 344 2.07 -14.04 -11.85
CA GLU A 344 2.55 -14.08 -10.47
C GLU A 344 4.06 -14.39 -10.42
N SER A 345 4.72 -13.89 -9.35
CA SER A 345 6.16 -14.04 -9.15
C SER A 345 6.60 -15.50 -9.06
N ARG A 346 7.78 -15.77 -9.66
CA ARG A 346 8.43 -17.09 -9.68
C ARG A 346 7.65 -18.15 -10.45
N ASP A 347 6.74 -17.74 -11.32
CA ASP A 347 6.04 -18.65 -12.22
C ASP A 347 6.87 -18.92 -13.49
N THR A 348 6.63 -20.08 -14.10
CA THR A 348 7.24 -20.47 -15.37
C THR A 348 6.15 -20.77 -16.37
N LEU A 349 5.99 -19.96 -17.40
CA LEU A 349 5.08 -20.23 -18.50
C LEU A 349 5.80 -21.08 -19.57
N ARG A 350 5.13 -22.16 -19.99
CA ARG A 350 5.69 -23.07 -21.00
C ARG A 350 5.66 -22.42 -22.37
N ALA A 351 6.61 -22.81 -23.21
CA ALA A 351 6.64 -22.40 -24.60
C ALA A 351 5.31 -22.73 -25.34
N ASN A 352 5.00 -21.93 -26.36
CA ASN A 352 3.83 -22.09 -27.23
C ASN A 352 2.48 -21.95 -26.47
N THR A 353 2.41 -21.13 -25.41
CA THR A 353 1.17 -20.87 -24.67
C THR A 353 0.59 -19.50 -24.99
N VAL A 354 -0.75 -19.41 -24.94
CA VAL A 354 -1.49 -18.17 -25.15
C VAL A 354 -2.33 -17.86 -23.91
N HIS A 355 -2.14 -16.67 -23.37
CA HIS A 355 -2.89 -16.19 -22.21
C HIS A 355 -3.47 -14.81 -22.52
N THR A 356 -4.76 -14.73 -22.63
CA THR A 356 -5.50 -13.48 -22.88
C THR A 356 -6.52 -13.24 -21.78
N GLY A 357 -6.51 -12.03 -21.23
CA GLY A 357 -7.57 -11.50 -20.37
C GLY A 357 -8.45 -10.52 -21.13
N ASP A 358 -9.57 -10.13 -20.54
CA ASP A 358 -10.40 -9.03 -21.02
C ASP A 358 -9.83 -7.69 -20.51
N PRO A 359 -9.84 -6.61 -21.30
CA PRO A 359 -9.39 -5.28 -20.82
C PRO A 359 -10.11 -4.79 -19.56
N ASN A 360 -11.36 -5.21 -19.36
CA ASN A 360 -12.16 -4.89 -18.17
C ASN A 360 -12.08 -5.94 -17.07
N GLN A 361 -11.47 -7.10 -17.36
CA GLN A 361 -11.29 -8.20 -16.40
C GLN A 361 -9.91 -8.82 -16.57
N ILE A 362 -8.94 -8.23 -15.88
CA ILE A 362 -7.53 -8.66 -15.94
C ILE A 362 -7.39 -10.10 -15.42
N LYS A 363 -6.73 -10.93 -16.24
CA LYS A 363 -6.48 -12.33 -15.89
C LYS A 363 -5.23 -12.45 -15.02
N VAL A 364 -5.39 -13.04 -13.85
CA VAL A 364 -4.24 -13.42 -13.01
C VAL A 364 -3.79 -14.82 -13.37
N ILE A 365 -2.52 -14.97 -13.71
CA ILE A 365 -1.88 -16.25 -14.03
C ILE A 365 -1.05 -16.65 -12.83
N VAL A 366 -1.41 -17.79 -12.24
CA VAL A 366 -0.65 -18.45 -11.19
C VAL A 366 -0.46 -19.89 -11.63
N GLU A 367 0.72 -20.23 -12.16
CA GLU A 367 1.06 -21.62 -12.40
C GLU A 367 1.39 -22.29 -11.06
N LYS A 368 0.63 -23.32 -10.72
CA LYS A 368 0.96 -24.20 -9.59
C LYS A 368 2.16 -25.04 -10.01
N ASN A 369 3.37 -24.56 -9.71
CA ASN A 369 4.57 -25.36 -9.90
C ASN A 369 4.57 -26.54 -8.94
N PHE A 370 4.17 -27.72 -9.40
CA PHE A 370 4.26 -28.99 -8.69
C PHE A 370 5.74 -29.46 -8.49
N ARG A 371 6.74 -28.66 -8.93
CA ARG A 371 8.17 -29.00 -8.81
C ARG A 371 8.69 -29.03 -7.35
N TYR A 372 7.95 -28.51 -6.39
CA TYR A 372 8.32 -28.47 -4.98
C TYR A 372 7.24 -29.04 -4.04
N ALA A 373 6.28 -29.80 -4.57
CA ALA A 373 5.37 -30.60 -3.78
C ALA A 373 5.97 -32.02 -3.65
N LEU A 374 7.03 -32.14 -2.86
CA LEU A 374 7.55 -33.39 -2.29
C LEU A 374 7.73 -33.15 -0.80
#